data_2f9492cb1531a60cedfc7f7b322c6dd9
#
_entry.id   2f9492cb1531a60cedfc7f7b322c6dd9
#
_cell.length_a   1.000
_cell.length_b   1.000
_cell.length_c   1.000
_cell.angle_alpha   90.00
_cell.angle_beta   90.00
_cell.angle_gamma   90.00
#
_symmetry.space_group_name_H-M   'P 1'
#
loop_
_entity.id
_entity.type
_entity.pdbx_description
1 polymer ?
#
loop_
_entity_poly.entity_id
_entity_poly.type
_entity_poly.pdbx_seq_one_letter_code
_entity_poly.pdbx_strand_id
1 'polypeptide(L)'
;LSVNRNLLKDLTDRLAHSPAVVLLGPRQVGKTTLALMLADRWPRGAVYLDLERPADRLRLDDADAFLRAQGSKLVILDEIHRLPGLFEILRGIIDERRRKGNRSGHFLLLGSASLELMQQSSETLAGRIAYLDIGPMHALEPHGASLDTLWLRGGFPESLLARSDAASLRWRQDFIRSYLQRDIPMFAPRLPADTLGRLWTMLAHQHGAMLQQSRLASALGVSNPAVDRYIGLLVDL
;
A
#
# COMPACT_ATOMS: atom_id res chain seq x y z
N LEU A 1 -6.82 18.05 -4.64
CA LEU A 1 -7.65 18.00 -3.44
C LEU A 1 -6.93 17.13 -2.41
N SER A 2 -6.28 17.74 -1.41
CA SER A 2 -5.68 16.99 -0.30
C SER A 2 -6.78 16.71 0.72
N VAL A 3 -7.23 15.47 0.80
CA VAL A 3 -8.13 15.04 1.87
C VAL A 3 -7.29 14.75 3.10
N ASN A 4 -7.63 15.38 4.21
CA ASN A 4 -6.96 15.13 5.48
C ASN A 4 -7.38 13.75 5.99
N ARG A 5 -6.45 12.80 6.05
CA ARG A 5 -6.68 11.46 6.57
C ARG A 5 -6.44 11.45 8.08
N ASN A 6 -7.35 10.85 8.84
CA ASN A 6 -7.17 10.64 10.28
C ASN A 6 -5.86 9.88 10.58
N LEU A 7 -5.46 9.02 9.65
CA LEU A 7 -4.25 8.21 9.71
C LEU A 7 -2.95 9.03 9.75
N LEU A 8 -2.96 10.30 9.32
CA LEU A 8 -1.77 11.15 9.34
C LEU A 8 -1.22 11.33 10.77
N LYS A 9 -2.12 11.47 11.75
CA LYS A 9 -1.72 11.56 13.15
C LYS A 9 -1.07 10.27 13.63
N ASP A 10 -1.70 9.12 13.36
CA ASP A 10 -1.19 7.81 13.77
C ASP A 10 0.17 7.51 13.12
N LEU A 11 0.32 7.89 11.85
CA LEU A 11 1.59 7.75 11.12
C LEU A 11 2.70 8.62 11.76
N THR A 12 2.37 9.86 12.12
CA THR A 12 3.30 10.77 12.80
C THR A 12 3.72 10.22 14.16
N ASP A 13 2.75 9.75 14.95
CA ASP A 13 2.99 9.20 16.27
C ASP A 13 3.85 7.91 16.21
N ARG A 14 3.59 7.03 15.24
CA ARG A 14 4.41 5.82 15.05
C ARG A 14 5.84 6.16 14.66
N LEU A 15 6.05 7.11 13.77
CA LEU A 15 7.40 7.57 13.38
C LEU A 15 8.13 8.25 14.55
N ALA A 16 7.42 8.92 15.44
CA ALA A 16 8.02 9.51 16.63
C ALA A 16 8.58 8.44 17.60
N HIS A 17 8.07 7.21 17.56
CA HIS A 17 8.45 6.15 18.51
C HIS A 17 9.20 4.97 17.85
N SER A 18 9.19 4.87 16.51
CA SER A 18 9.80 3.77 15.77
C SER A 18 10.86 4.27 14.80
N PRO A 19 11.98 3.54 14.61
CA PRO A 19 13.02 3.93 13.65
C PRO A 19 12.52 3.93 12.23
N ALA A 20 11.67 2.96 11.89
CA ALA A 20 11.03 2.83 10.58
C ALA A 20 9.55 2.49 10.73
N VAL A 21 8.74 2.96 9.78
CA VAL A 21 7.33 2.59 9.65
C VAL A 21 7.11 2.09 8.23
N VAL A 22 6.39 0.98 8.08
CA VAL A 22 5.85 0.53 6.79
C VAL A 22 4.39 0.93 6.71
N LEU A 23 4.03 1.66 5.69
CA LEU A 23 2.65 1.99 5.34
C LEU A 23 2.18 1.07 4.22
N LEU A 24 1.31 0.14 4.57
CA LEU A 24 0.74 -0.87 3.68
C LEU A 24 -0.67 -0.48 3.25
N GLY A 25 -1.08 -0.91 2.08
CA GLY A 25 -2.45 -0.76 1.61
C GLY A 25 -2.59 -0.90 0.10
N PRO A 26 -3.81 -1.03 -0.40
CA PRO A 26 -4.06 -1.23 -1.82
C PRO A 26 -3.45 -0.13 -2.69
N ARG A 27 -3.25 -0.43 -3.96
CA ARG A 27 -2.89 0.60 -4.95
C ARG A 27 -3.96 1.69 -5.00
N GLN A 28 -3.54 2.94 -5.28
CA GLN A 28 -4.41 4.12 -5.44
C GLN A 28 -5.26 4.48 -4.21
N VAL A 29 -4.95 3.92 -3.04
CA VAL A 29 -5.64 4.25 -1.77
C VAL A 29 -5.15 5.56 -1.15
N GLY A 30 -4.06 6.14 -1.66
CA GLY A 30 -3.51 7.42 -1.23
C GLY A 30 -2.27 7.34 -0.35
N LYS A 31 -1.50 6.23 -0.35
CA LYS A 31 -0.24 6.07 0.40
C LYS A 31 0.75 7.21 0.13
N THR A 32 1.09 7.41 -1.14
CA THR A 32 2.01 8.46 -1.59
C THR A 32 1.54 9.85 -1.18
N THR A 33 0.25 10.14 -1.34
CA THR A 33 -0.34 11.44 -0.93
C THR A 33 -0.17 11.66 0.57
N LEU A 34 -0.48 10.66 1.39
CA LEU A 34 -0.32 10.74 2.84
C LEU A 34 1.15 10.94 3.24
N ALA A 35 2.06 10.23 2.58
CA ALA A 35 3.50 10.35 2.83
C ALA A 35 4.05 11.74 2.46
N LEU A 36 3.61 12.33 1.35
CA LEU A 36 3.99 13.69 0.95
C LEU A 36 3.42 14.74 1.91
N MET A 37 2.16 14.59 2.35
CA MET A 37 1.58 15.48 3.37
C MET A 37 2.34 15.41 4.70
N LEU A 38 2.85 14.24 5.07
CA LEU A 38 3.72 14.09 6.23
C LEU A 38 5.07 14.76 5.99
N ALA A 39 5.68 14.56 4.82
CA ALA A 39 6.97 15.12 4.44
C ALA A 39 6.99 16.64 4.59
N ASP A 40 5.95 17.33 4.10
CA ASP A 40 5.81 18.79 4.19
C ASP A 40 5.75 19.30 5.62
N ARG A 41 5.37 18.48 6.57
CA ARG A 41 5.20 18.83 8.00
C ARG A 41 6.29 18.26 8.90
N TRP A 42 7.20 17.44 8.35
CA TRP A 42 8.20 16.76 9.17
C TRP A 42 9.27 17.73 9.68
N PRO A 43 9.48 17.88 11.01
CA PRO A 43 10.29 18.98 11.58
C PRO A 43 11.74 18.99 11.13
N ARG A 44 12.31 17.83 10.82
CA ARG A 44 13.71 17.67 10.40
C ARG A 44 13.89 17.63 8.88
N GLY A 45 12.82 17.93 8.12
CA GLY A 45 12.77 17.77 6.67
C GLY A 45 12.67 16.30 6.25
N ALA A 46 12.26 16.09 5.01
CA ALA A 46 12.13 14.76 4.44
C ALA A 46 12.74 14.68 3.04
N VAL A 47 13.11 13.47 2.64
CA VAL A 47 13.54 13.13 1.28
C VAL A 47 12.64 12.02 0.77
N TYR A 48 11.96 12.26 -0.35
CA TYR A 48 11.09 11.28 -0.99
C TYR A 48 11.79 10.68 -2.22
N LEU A 49 11.74 9.37 -2.34
CA LEU A 49 12.22 8.61 -3.48
C LEU A 49 11.11 7.65 -3.96
N ASP A 50 10.77 7.75 -5.23
CA ASP A 50 9.89 6.84 -5.93
C ASP A 50 10.71 5.76 -6.63
N LEU A 51 10.69 4.55 -6.10
CA LEU A 51 11.50 3.45 -6.64
C LEU A 51 10.92 2.84 -7.94
N GLU A 52 9.77 3.28 -8.40
CA GLU A 52 9.34 3.03 -9.78
C GLU A 52 10.14 3.87 -10.78
N ARG A 53 10.65 5.04 -10.38
CA ARG A 53 11.41 5.95 -11.24
C ARG A 53 12.88 5.52 -11.36
N PRO A 54 13.40 5.30 -12.59
CA PRO A 54 14.82 4.97 -12.79
C PRO A 54 15.77 5.99 -12.18
N ALA A 55 15.46 7.28 -12.28
CA ALA A 55 16.28 8.36 -11.74
C ALA A 55 16.45 8.29 -10.21
N ASP A 56 15.39 7.90 -9.47
CA ASP A 56 15.48 7.76 -8.02
C ASP A 56 16.21 6.46 -7.63
N ARG A 57 16.09 5.39 -8.42
CA ARG A 57 16.90 4.17 -8.23
C ARG A 57 18.38 4.43 -8.44
N LEU A 58 18.78 5.20 -9.48
CA LEU A 58 20.17 5.57 -9.71
C LEU A 58 20.79 6.33 -8.53
N ARG A 59 20.02 7.11 -7.79
CA ARG A 59 20.50 7.77 -6.56
C ARG A 59 20.85 6.78 -5.45
N LEU A 60 20.38 5.57 -5.54
CA LEU A 60 20.61 4.48 -4.60
C LEU A 60 21.60 3.43 -5.13
N ASP A 61 22.40 3.72 -6.17
CA ASP A 61 23.49 2.84 -6.62
C ASP A 61 24.49 2.61 -5.49
N ASP A 62 24.83 3.66 -4.72
CA ASP A 62 25.45 3.54 -3.40
C ASP A 62 24.43 3.94 -2.33
N ALA A 63 23.55 3.01 -2.04
CA ALA A 63 22.43 3.25 -1.13
C ALA A 63 22.91 3.53 0.31
N ASP A 64 23.97 2.88 0.78
CA ASP A 64 24.49 3.10 2.13
C ASP A 64 25.02 4.54 2.29
N ALA A 65 25.87 4.99 1.38
CA ALA A 65 26.39 6.36 1.39
C ALA A 65 25.28 7.40 1.24
N PHE A 66 24.36 7.20 0.30
CA PHE A 66 23.24 8.12 0.08
C PHE A 66 22.35 8.26 1.32
N LEU A 67 21.92 7.15 1.91
CA LEU A 67 21.01 7.15 3.07
C LEU A 67 21.66 7.73 4.31
N ARG A 68 22.97 7.51 4.51
CA ARG A 68 23.75 8.13 5.60
C ARG A 68 23.86 9.63 5.44
N ALA A 69 24.06 10.11 4.22
CA ALA A 69 24.18 11.54 3.91
C ALA A 69 22.88 12.33 4.21
N GLN A 70 21.72 11.67 4.31
CA GLN A 70 20.46 12.33 4.70
C GLN A 70 20.43 12.75 6.19
N GLY A 71 21.35 12.26 7.01
CA GLY A 71 21.47 12.67 8.42
C GLY A 71 20.21 12.36 9.22
N SER A 72 19.59 13.40 9.80
CA SER A 72 18.37 13.28 10.62
C SER A 72 17.06 13.41 9.87
N LYS A 73 17.10 13.63 8.55
CA LYS A 73 15.89 13.74 7.73
C LYS A 73 15.13 12.43 7.71
N LEU A 74 13.81 12.50 7.55
CA LEU A 74 12.99 11.35 7.23
C LEU A 74 13.23 10.94 5.77
N VAL A 75 13.60 9.70 5.54
CA VAL A 75 13.69 9.16 4.17
C VAL A 75 12.44 8.33 3.89
N ILE A 76 11.72 8.72 2.82
CA ILE A 76 10.52 8.06 2.36
C ILE A 76 10.87 7.28 1.11
N LEU A 77 10.68 5.96 1.15
CA LEU A 77 10.96 5.05 0.05
C LEU A 77 9.62 4.46 -0.45
N ASP A 78 9.15 4.95 -1.57
CA ASP A 78 7.91 4.47 -2.18
C ASP A 78 8.19 3.28 -3.08
N GLU A 79 7.28 2.28 -3.05
CA GLU A 79 7.39 0.99 -3.74
C GLU A 79 8.69 0.23 -3.41
N ILE A 80 8.99 0.13 -2.09
CA ILE A 80 10.23 -0.46 -1.55
C ILE A 80 10.50 -1.88 -2.06
N HIS A 81 9.46 -2.64 -2.42
CA HIS A 81 9.59 -3.98 -2.99
C HIS A 81 10.40 -4.05 -4.28
N ARG A 82 10.62 -2.91 -4.96
CA ARG A 82 11.45 -2.82 -6.16
C ARG A 82 12.95 -2.99 -5.87
N LEU A 83 13.39 -2.76 -4.64
CA LEU A 83 14.79 -2.87 -4.21
C LEU A 83 14.88 -3.60 -2.86
N PRO A 84 14.63 -4.92 -2.83
CA PRO A 84 14.61 -5.71 -1.59
C PRO A 84 15.94 -5.70 -0.83
N GLY A 85 17.07 -5.55 -1.52
CA GLY A 85 18.38 -5.42 -0.88
C GLY A 85 18.55 -4.21 0.05
N LEU A 86 17.65 -3.21 -0.05
CA LEU A 86 17.69 -2.05 0.86
C LEU A 86 17.39 -2.43 2.32
N PHE A 87 16.62 -3.48 2.58
CA PHE A 87 16.27 -3.86 3.96
C PHE A 87 17.49 -4.15 4.83
N GLU A 88 18.53 -4.79 4.28
CA GLU A 88 19.78 -5.05 5.01
C GLU A 88 20.53 -3.76 5.32
N ILE A 89 20.60 -2.85 4.36
CA ILE A 89 21.25 -1.53 4.52
C ILE A 89 20.50 -0.70 5.58
N LEU A 90 19.16 -0.65 5.49
CA LEU A 90 18.31 0.05 6.46
C LEU A 90 18.53 -0.48 7.88
N ARG A 91 18.61 -1.81 8.05
CA ARG A 91 18.94 -2.45 9.32
C ARG A 91 20.25 -1.93 9.90
N GLY A 92 21.31 -1.94 9.10
CA GLY A 92 22.63 -1.48 9.50
C GLY A 92 22.62 -0.02 9.98
N ILE A 93 21.97 0.86 9.22
CA ILE A 93 21.84 2.29 9.54
C ILE A 93 21.01 2.49 10.82
N ILE A 94 19.89 1.77 10.98
CA ILE A 94 19.03 1.87 12.17
C ILE A 94 19.82 1.46 13.41
N ASP A 95 20.55 0.36 13.37
CA ASP A 95 21.33 -0.12 14.51
C ASP A 95 22.45 0.84 14.90
N GLU A 96 23.11 1.45 13.93
CA GLU A 96 24.12 2.46 14.18
C GLU A 96 23.51 3.73 14.82
N ARG A 97 22.39 4.22 14.27
CA ARG A 97 21.70 5.40 14.82
C ARG A 97 21.19 5.16 16.23
N ARG A 98 20.69 3.95 16.54
CA ARG A 98 20.28 3.55 17.90
C ARG A 98 21.44 3.63 18.88
N ARG A 99 22.65 3.14 18.51
CA ARG A 99 23.85 3.23 19.35
C ARG A 99 24.25 4.68 19.65
N LYS A 100 23.99 5.60 18.71
CA LYS A 100 24.20 7.04 18.87
C LYS A 100 23.05 7.78 19.59
N GLY A 101 22.07 7.05 20.14
CA GLY A 101 20.92 7.62 20.86
C GLY A 101 19.77 8.10 19.98
N ASN A 102 19.89 8.02 18.67
CA ASN A 102 18.83 8.40 17.72
C ASN A 102 17.97 7.18 17.37
N ARG A 103 16.77 7.11 17.95
CA ARG A 103 15.99 5.86 17.98
C ARG A 103 14.76 5.84 17.09
N SER A 104 14.34 6.97 16.48
CA SER A 104 13.06 7.04 15.78
C SER A 104 13.05 8.04 14.63
N GLY A 105 12.06 7.90 13.72
CA GLY A 105 11.79 8.84 12.65
C GLY A 105 12.81 8.86 11.53
N HIS A 106 13.33 7.68 11.14
CA HIS A 106 14.36 7.60 10.10
C HIS A 106 13.80 7.27 8.73
N PHE A 107 12.88 6.29 8.68
CA PHE A 107 12.42 5.74 7.43
C PHE A 107 10.90 5.58 7.41
N LEU A 108 10.29 5.96 6.30
CA LEU A 108 8.92 5.61 5.96
C LEU A 108 8.96 4.79 4.67
N LEU A 109 8.51 3.56 4.73
CA LEU A 109 8.51 2.62 3.63
C LEU A 109 7.08 2.46 3.15
N LEU A 110 6.84 2.64 1.84
CA LEU A 110 5.52 2.47 1.26
C LEU A 110 5.54 1.25 0.35
N GLY A 111 4.45 0.49 0.37
CA GLY A 111 4.26 -0.64 -0.53
C GLY A 111 2.81 -1.06 -0.62
N SER A 112 2.44 -1.75 -1.70
CA SER A 112 1.21 -2.54 -1.73
C SER A 112 1.30 -3.61 -0.64
N ALA A 113 0.17 -4.00 -0.05
CA ALA A 113 0.09 -5.04 0.98
C ALA A 113 0.42 -6.42 0.37
N SER A 114 1.67 -6.62 -0.05
CA SER A 114 2.13 -7.93 -0.53
C SER A 114 2.71 -8.73 0.62
N LEU A 115 2.31 -9.99 0.72
CA LEU A 115 2.84 -10.95 1.70
C LEU A 115 4.38 -11.01 1.62
N GLU A 116 4.95 -10.89 0.42
CA GLU A 116 6.38 -10.88 0.18
C GLU A 116 7.09 -9.68 0.82
N LEU A 117 6.50 -8.48 0.72
CA LEU A 117 7.04 -7.28 1.37
C LEU A 117 7.00 -7.41 2.90
N MET A 118 5.91 -7.97 3.44
CA MET A 118 5.79 -8.21 4.88
C MET A 118 6.82 -9.23 5.36
N GLN A 119 7.04 -10.33 4.63
CA GLN A 119 8.03 -11.34 4.98
C GLN A 119 9.45 -10.75 4.98
N GLN A 120 9.87 -10.11 3.89
CA GLN A 120 11.20 -9.52 3.77
C GLN A 120 11.47 -8.45 4.84
N SER A 121 10.50 -7.58 5.10
CA SER A 121 10.64 -6.55 6.13
C SER A 121 10.65 -7.14 7.54
N SER A 122 9.82 -8.15 7.82
CA SER A 122 9.74 -8.78 9.13
C SER A 122 10.99 -9.59 9.48
N GLU A 123 11.57 -10.31 8.51
CA GLU A 123 12.81 -11.08 8.72
C GLU A 123 14.01 -10.15 8.97
N THR A 124 14.14 -9.09 8.19
CA THR A 124 15.32 -8.22 8.22
C THR A 124 15.22 -7.12 9.27
N LEU A 125 14.03 -6.51 9.44
CA LEU A 125 13.81 -5.36 10.33
C LEU A 125 13.07 -5.70 11.63
N ALA A 126 13.05 -6.97 12.05
CA ALA A 126 12.39 -7.38 13.29
C ALA A 126 12.81 -6.51 14.50
N GLY A 127 11.82 -6.00 15.25
CA GLY A 127 12.03 -5.10 16.40
C GLY A 127 12.52 -3.68 16.05
N ARG A 128 12.54 -3.31 14.75
CA ARG A 128 12.98 -1.99 14.27
C ARG A 128 11.91 -1.28 13.45
N ILE A 129 10.82 -1.96 13.14
CA ILE A 129 9.79 -1.49 12.24
C ILE A 129 8.42 -1.55 12.91
N ALA A 130 7.58 -0.57 12.63
CA ALA A 130 6.16 -0.60 12.94
C ALA A 130 5.36 -0.66 11.62
N TYR A 131 4.24 -1.34 11.65
CA TYR A 131 3.34 -1.45 10.50
C TYR A 131 2.11 -0.57 10.70
N LEU A 132 1.66 0.04 9.63
CA LEU A 132 0.44 0.83 9.60
C LEU A 132 -0.30 0.52 8.29
N ASP A 133 -1.55 0.16 8.39
CA ASP A 133 -2.38 -0.14 7.23
C ASP A 133 -3.24 1.05 6.85
N ILE A 134 -3.28 1.38 5.56
CA ILE A 134 -4.17 2.38 5.00
C ILE A 134 -5.20 1.70 4.10
N GLY A 135 -6.46 1.78 4.53
CA GLY A 135 -7.61 1.34 3.74
C GLY A 135 -8.22 2.46 2.90
N PRO A 136 -9.27 2.14 2.12
CA PRO A 136 -10.11 3.13 1.48
C PRO A 136 -10.70 4.12 2.50
N MET A 137 -11.11 5.29 2.04
CA MET A 137 -11.79 6.29 2.88
C MET A 137 -13.09 5.72 3.44
N HIS A 138 -13.39 6.07 4.68
CA HIS A 138 -14.59 5.58 5.38
C HIS A 138 -15.39 6.73 6.00
N ALA A 139 -16.59 6.43 6.47
CA ALA A 139 -17.56 7.44 6.93
C ALA A 139 -17.06 8.38 8.05
N LEU A 140 -16.06 7.95 8.84
CA LEU A 140 -15.50 8.75 9.93
C LEU A 140 -14.35 9.67 9.50
N GLU A 141 -13.98 9.66 8.22
CA GLU A 141 -12.93 10.54 7.69
C GLU A 141 -13.53 11.83 7.10
N PRO A 142 -12.83 12.97 7.21
CA PRO A 142 -13.33 14.26 6.75
C PRO A 142 -13.17 14.43 5.24
N HIS A 143 -13.86 13.64 4.43
CA HIS A 143 -13.79 13.70 2.96
C HIS A 143 -14.88 14.58 2.31
N GLY A 144 -15.86 15.06 3.10
CA GLY A 144 -16.94 15.95 2.63
C GLY A 144 -18.01 15.28 1.77
N ALA A 145 -17.89 13.98 1.46
CA ALA A 145 -18.92 13.24 0.74
C ALA A 145 -20.02 12.75 1.68
N SER A 146 -21.26 12.70 1.20
CA SER A 146 -22.37 12.10 1.95
C SER A 146 -22.21 10.59 2.09
N LEU A 147 -22.92 9.98 3.04
CA LEU A 147 -22.95 8.53 3.19
C LEU A 147 -23.47 7.83 1.94
N ASP A 148 -24.46 8.40 1.27
CA ASP A 148 -25.00 7.87 0.01
C ASP A 148 -23.94 7.90 -1.10
N THR A 149 -23.18 8.98 -1.17
CA THR A 149 -22.08 9.10 -2.13
C THR A 149 -20.98 8.07 -1.83
N LEU A 150 -20.61 7.91 -0.56
CA LEU A 150 -19.64 6.91 -0.14
C LEU A 150 -20.14 5.48 -0.44
N TRP A 151 -21.41 5.20 -0.18
CA TRP A 151 -22.05 3.93 -0.48
C TRP A 151 -22.01 3.61 -1.99
N LEU A 152 -22.35 4.60 -2.82
CA LEU A 152 -22.43 4.43 -4.27
C LEU A 152 -21.05 4.33 -4.93
N ARG A 153 -20.10 5.17 -4.50
CA ARG A 153 -18.79 5.32 -5.16
C ARG A 153 -17.67 4.50 -4.53
N GLY A 154 -17.86 4.04 -3.29
CA GLY A 154 -16.82 3.42 -2.48
C GLY A 154 -15.79 4.43 -1.96
N GLY A 155 -14.82 3.93 -1.20
CA GLY A 155 -13.85 4.76 -0.48
C GLY A 155 -12.51 5.00 -1.19
N PHE A 156 -12.30 4.54 -2.42
CA PHE A 156 -11.09 4.92 -3.16
C PHE A 156 -11.14 6.41 -3.51
N PRO A 157 -10.07 7.20 -3.21
CA PRO A 157 -10.10 8.66 -3.33
C PRO A 157 -10.57 9.16 -4.71
N GLU A 158 -10.02 8.64 -5.79
CA GLU A 158 -10.35 9.04 -7.15
C GLU A 158 -11.79 8.69 -7.54
N SER A 159 -12.34 7.60 -6.98
CA SER A 159 -13.73 7.21 -7.18
C SER A 159 -14.67 8.08 -6.34
N LEU A 160 -14.38 8.22 -5.04
CA LEU A 160 -15.22 8.95 -4.10
C LEU A 160 -15.33 10.43 -4.47
N LEU A 161 -14.21 11.06 -4.82
CA LEU A 161 -14.10 12.48 -5.12
C LEU A 161 -14.34 12.82 -6.60
N ALA A 162 -14.78 11.85 -7.40
CA ALA A 162 -15.06 12.04 -8.82
C ALA A 162 -16.13 13.14 -9.04
N ARG A 163 -16.03 13.86 -10.14
CA ARG A 163 -16.94 14.98 -10.48
C ARG A 163 -18.39 14.55 -10.64
N SER A 164 -18.65 13.30 -10.97
CA SER A 164 -19.99 12.72 -11.14
C SER A 164 -19.97 11.21 -10.89
N ASP A 165 -21.15 10.61 -10.67
CA ASP A 165 -21.29 9.17 -10.51
C ASP A 165 -20.85 8.39 -11.75
N ALA A 166 -21.12 8.95 -12.94
CA ALA A 166 -20.66 8.37 -14.21
C ALA A 166 -19.13 8.39 -14.31
N ALA A 167 -18.46 9.45 -13.84
CA ALA A 167 -16.99 9.49 -13.80
C ALA A 167 -16.41 8.50 -12.78
N SER A 168 -17.04 8.39 -11.62
CA SER A 168 -16.69 7.39 -10.59
C SER A 168 -16.84 5.96 -11.11
N LEU A 169 -17.93 5.67 -11.81
CA LEU A 169 -18.17 4.34 -12.38
C LEU A 169 -17.10 3.99 -13.42
N ARG A 170 -16.79 4.92 -14.35
CA ARG A 170 -15.72 4.70 -15.35
C ARG A 170 -14.37 4.44 -14.66
N TRP A 171 -14.01 5.25 -13.68
CA TRP A 171 -12.77 5.05 -12.94
C TRP A 171 -12.69 3.65 -12.31
N ARG A 172 -13.77 3.18 -11.67
CA ARG A 172 -13.82 1.84 -11.07
C ARG A 172 -13.69 0.73 -12.11
N GLN A 173 -14.31 0.88 -13.27
CA GLN A 173 -14.20 -0.07 -14.39
C GLN A 173 -12.75 -0.14 -14.90
N ASP A 174 -12.11 1.01 -15.09
CA ASP A 174 -10.72 1.08 -15.53
C ASP A 174 -9.76 0.56 -14.45
N PHE A 175 -10.04 0.84 -13.17
CA PHE A 175 -9.28 0.30 -12.05
C PHE A 175 -9.34 -1.23 -12.01
N ILE A 176 -10.54 -1.82 -12.05
CA ILE A 176 -10.71 -3.28 -12.05
C ILE A 176 -9.98 -3.90 -13.24
N ARG A 177 -10.13 -3.31 -14.42
CA ARG A 177 -9.48 -3.82 -15.64
C ARG A 177 -7.95 -3.78 -15.51
N SER A 178 -7.38 -2.66 -15.10
CA SER A 178 -5.93 -2.52 -14.96
C SER A 178 -5.38 -3.42 -13.84
N TYR A 179 -6.11 -3.55 -12.74
CA TYR A 179 -5.76 -4.40 -11.63
C TYR A 179 -5.69 -5.89 -12.03
N LEU A 180 -6.72 -6.38 -12.72
CA LEU A 180 -6.78 -7.76 -13.19
C LEU A 180 -5.76 -8.08 -14.29
N GLN A 181 -5.49 -7.13 -15.19
CA GLN A 181 -4.63 -7.36 -16.37
C GLN A 181 -3.14 -7.06 -16.11
N ARG A 182 -2.83 -6.16 -15.18
CA ARG A 182 -1.47 -5.72 -14.93
C ARG A 182 -0.96 -6.13 -13.55
N ASP A 183 -1.73 -5.85 -12.51
CA ASP A 183 -1.22 -5.95 -11.14
C ASP A 183 -1.22 -7.40 -10.65
N ILE A 184 -2.33 -8.11 -10.78
CA ILE A 184 -2.41 -9.52 -10.37
C ILE A 184 -1.38 -10.42 -11.09
N PRO A 185 -1.16 -10.32 -12.41
CA PRO A 185 -0.16 -11.13 -13.09
C PRO A 185 1.28 -10.93 -12.59
N MET A 186 1.58 -9.80 -11.95
CA MET A 186 2.90 -9.59 -11.33
C MET A 186 3.14 -10.53 -10.13
N PHE A 187 2.07 -10.86 -9.40
CA PHE A 187 2.14 -11.72 -8.22
C PHE A 187 1.72 -13.18 -8.52
N ALA A 188 0.89 -13.36 -9.53
CA ALA A 188 0.38 -14.67 -9.92
C ALA A 188 0.32 -14.83 -11.45
N PRO A 189 1.47 -14.93 -12.14
CA PRO A 189 1.55 -14.90 -13.61
C PRO A 189 0.85 -16.07 -14.31
N ARG A 190 0.52 -17.14 -13.58
CA ARG A 190 -0.18 -18.32 -14.12
C ARG A 190 -1.70 -18.26 -13.97
N LEU A 191 -2.25 -17.21 -13.37
CA LEU A 191 -3.69 -17.06 -13.17
C LEU A 191 -4.33 -16.36 -14.36
N PRO A 192 -5.34 -16.97 -15.02
CA PRO A 192 -6.04 -16.32 -16.12
C PRO A 192 -6.83 -15.09 -15.61
N ALA A 193 -6.55 -13.92 -16.17
CA ALA A 193 -7.24 -12.68 -15.82
C ALA A 193 -8.76 -12.77 -15.98
N ASP A 194 -9.22 -13.50 -17.01
CA ASP A 194 -10.66 -13.71 -17.26
C ASP A 194 -11.34 -14.52 -16.14
N THR A 195 -10.67 -15.56 -15.61
CA THR A 195 -11.20 -16.35 -14.49
C THR A 195 -11.31 -15.49 -13.23
N LEU A 196 -10.30 -14.65 -12.97
CA LEU A 196 -10.34 -13.71 -11.85
C LEU A 196 -11.40 -12.64 -12.04
N GLY A 197 -11.59 -12.12 -13.27
CA GLY A 197 -12.66 -11.16 -13.58
C GLY A 197 -14.05 -11.74 -13.32
N ARG A 198 -14.27 -13.01 -13.70
CA ARG A 198 -15.50 -13.72 -13.40
C ARG A 198 -15.70 -13.92 -11.90
N LEU A 199 -14.65 -14.35 -11.18
CA LEU A 199 -14.69 -14.48 -9.73
C LEU A 199 -15.02 -13.13 -9.06
N TRP A 200 -14.37 -12.05 -9.47
CA TRP A 200 -14.62 -10.69 -8.97
C TRP A 200 -16.11 -10.32 -9.10
N THR A 201 -16.67 -10.52 -10.30
CA THR A 201 -18.09 -10.25 -10.55
C THR A 201 -19.00 -11.11 -9.67
N MET A 202 -18.68 -12.39 -9.51
CA MET A 202 -19.47 -13.31 -8.66
C MET A 202 -19.39 -12.90 -7.19
N LEU A 203 -18.24 -12.49 -6.69
CA LEU A 203 -18.08 -11.98 -5.32
C LEU A 203 -18.88 -10.69 -5.09
N ALA A 204 -18.90 -9.79 -6.07
CA ALA A 204 -19.70 -8.56 -5.99
C ALA A 204 -21.22 -8.87 -5.89
N HIS A 205 -21.69 -9.87 -6.61
CA HIS A 205 -23.11 -10.31 -6.51
C HIS A 205 -23.43 -11.04 -5.20
N GLN A 206 -22.44 -11.54 -4.48
CA GLN A 206 -22.61 -12.22 -3.19
C GLN A 206 -22.26 -11.31 -2.01
N HIS A 207 -22.11 -9.99 -2.24
CA HIS A 207 -21.75 -9.04 -1.20
C HIS A 207 -22.75 -9.10 -0.02
N GLY A 208 -22.23 -9.21 1.21
CA GLY A 208 -23.06 -9.33 2.43
C GLY A 208 -23.64 -10.73 2.68
N ALA A 209 -23.38 -11.71 1.81
CA ALA A 209 -23.80 -13.10 2.00
C ALA A 209 -22.65 -13.97 2.53
N MET A 210 -23.00 -15.17 3.05
CA MET A 210 -21.99 -16.15 3.42
C MET A 210 -21.26 -16.68 2.18
N LEU A 211 -19.93 -16.65 2.22
CA LEU A 211 -19.09 -17.15 1.15
C LEU A 211 -19.22 -18.66 0.99
N GLN A 212 -19.70 -19.10 -0.18
CA GLN A 212 -19.83 -20.51 -0.54
C GLN A 212 -18.81 -20.87 -1.62
N GLN A 213 -17.60 -21.24 -1.21
CA GLN A 213 -16.49 -21.55 -2.13
C GLN A 213 -16.83 -22.65 -3.14
N SER A 214 -17.58 -23.68 -2.74
CA SER A 214 -17.99 -24.78 -3.62
C SER A 214 -18.89 -24.32 -4.78
N ARG A 215 -19.79 -23.37 -4.55
CA ARG A 215 -20.61 -22.77 -5.61
C ARG A 215 -19.77 -21.95 -6.58
N LEU A 216 -18.82 -21.17 -6.06
CA LEU A 216 -17.90 -20.41 -6.90
C LEU A 216 -17.02 -21.33 -7.74
N ALA A 217 -16.47 -22.38 -7.14
CA ALA A 217 -15.64 -23.36 -7.82
C ALA A 217 -16.40 -24.06 -8.96
N SER A 218 -17.62 -24.54 -8.70
CA SER A 218 -18.48 -25.16 -9.70
C SER A 218 -18.80 -24.22 -10.85
N ALA A 219 -19.17 -22.96 -10.55
CA ALA A 219 -19.51 -21.97 -11.58
C ALA A 219 -18.31 -21.49 -12.42
N LEU A 220 -17.11 -21.51 -11.85
CA LEU A 220 -15.86 -21.16 -12.52
C LEU A 220 -15.24 -22.35 -13.27
N GLY A 221 -15.65 -23.58 -12.99
CA GLY A 221 -15.05 -24.79 -13.54
C GLY A 221 -13.65 -25.08 -12.97
N VAL A 222 -13.40 -24.73 -11.70
CA VAL A 222 -12.12 -24.92 -11.01
C VAL A 222 -12.32 -25.69 -9.68
N SER A 223 -11.23 -26.10 -9.04
CA SER A 223 -11.28 -26.77 -7.74
C SER A 223 -11.52 -25.79 -6.58
N ASN A 224 -12.06 -26.25 -5.45
CA ASN A 224 -12.22 -25.45 -4.23
C ASN A 224 -10.88 -24.83 -3.75
N PRO A 225 -9.74 -25.57 -3.69
CA PRO A 225 -8.47 -24.98 -3.35
C PRO A 225 -7.97 -23.89 -4.32
N ALA A 226 -8.43 -23.92 -5.59
CA ALA A 226 -8.11 -22.86 -6.53
C ALA A 226 -8.88 -21.57 -6.21
N VAL A 227 -10.18 -21.70 -5.86
CA VAL A 227 -10.99 -20.54 -5.43
C VAL A 227 -10.42 -19.93 -4.17
N ASP A 228 -10.04 -20.74 -3.20
CA ASP A 228 -9.43 -20.26 -1.95
C ASP A 228 -8.18 -19.45 -2.21
N ARG A 229 -7.29 -19.96 -3.06
CA ARG A 229 -6.09 -19.23 -3.51
C ARG A 229 -6.40 -17.92 -4.22
N TYR A 230 -7.44 -17.90 -5.07
CA TYR A 230 -7.83 -16.70 -5.81
C TYR A 230 -8.41 -15.63 -4.88
N ILE A 231 -9.20 -16.04 -3.89
CA ILE A 231 -9.74 -15.14 -2.87
C ILE A 231 -8.60 -14.60 -2.00
N GLY A 232 -7.70 -15.47 -1.51
CA GLY A 232 -6.51 -15.06 -0.76
C GLY A 232 -5.71 -14.01 -1.51
N LEU A 233 -5.42 -14.24 -2.79
CA LEU A 233 -4.71 -13.26 -3.62
C LEU A 233 -5.44 -11.91 -3.73
N LEU A 234 -6.77 -11.90 -3.84
CA LEU A 234 -7.56 -10.66 -3.89
C LEU A 234 -7.62 -9.94 -2.54
N VAL A 235 -7.41 -10.64 -1.44
CA VAL A 235 -7.36 -10.07 -0.07
C VAL A 235 -5.97 -9.51 0.23
N ASP A 236 -4.91 -10.16 -0.26
CA ASP A 236 -3.51 -9.82 0.04
C ASP A 236 -2.97 -8.65 -0.82
N LEU A 237 -3.70 -8.26 -1.87
CA LEU A 237 -3.33 -7.21 -2.82
C LEU A 237 -4.19 -5.95 -2.69
#